data_7593e5d7ce5cd5f9c557cdf01534284a
#
_entry.id   7593e5d7ce5cd5f9c557cdf01534284a
#
_cell.length_a   1.000
_cell.length_b   1.000
_cell.length_c   1.000
_cell.angle_alpha   90.00
_cell.angle_beta   90.00
_cell.angle_gamma   90.00
#
_symmetry.space_group_name_H-M   'P 1'
#
loop_
_entity.id
_entity.type
_entity.pdbx_description
1 polymer ?
#
loop_
_entity_poly.entity_id
_entity_poly.type
_entity_poly.pdbx_seq_one_letter_code
_entity_poly.pdbx_strand_id
1 'polypeptide(L)'
;MSLLEISHLTTKFETQQGTVSAVRDVSYHLEEGEVLGIVGESSSEKSVGMLTLMGLLASNGRVEEGEILFDGENISPPHTKDRKEKRAYEKKMQQIRGNRIGMIFQDPMTFLNPILKIGIQMTEGIRKLSLIHI
;
A
#
# COMPACT_ATOMS: atom_id res chain seq x y z
N MET A 1 15.04 13.94 -8.76
CA MET A 1 14.81 12.52 -8.51
C MET A 1 13.43 12.35 -7.91
N SER A 2 12.59 11.50 -8.47
CA SER A 2 11.22 11.33 -7.98
C SER A 2 11.21 10.63 -6.62
N LEU A 3 10.39 11.13 -5.71
CA LEU A 3 10.17 10.50 -4.41
C LEU A 3 9.40 9.20 -4.58
N LEU A 4 8.37 9.21 -5.43
CA LEU A 4 7.56 8.05 -5.76
C LEU A 4 7.43 7.95 -7.27
N GLU A 5 7.62 6.76 -7.79
CA GLU A 5 7.45 6.49 -9.22
C GLU A 5 6.70 5.18 -9.41
N ILE A 6 5.58 5.26 -10.09
CA ILE A 6 4.75 4.10 -10.43
C ILE A 6 4.77 3.97 -11.95
N SER A 7 5.21 2.83 -12.45
CA SER A 7 5.39 2.57 -13.87
C SER A 7 4.57 1.37 -14.30
N HIS A 8 3.64 1.59 -15.22
CA HIS A 8 2.84 0.54 -15.88
C HIS A 8 2.17 -0.43 -14.91
N LEU A 9 1.67 0.09 -13.79
CA LEU A 9 1.07 -0.73 -12.75
C LEU A 9 -0.25 -1.34 -13.21
N THR A 10 -0.35 -2.67 -13.11
CA THR A 10 -1.57 -3.41 -13.39
C THR A 10 -1.84 -4.36 -12.22
N THR A 11 -2.99 -4.18 -11.57
CA THR A 11 -3.43 -4.98 -10.43
C THR A 11 -4.69 -5.74 -10.81
N LYS A 12 -4.71 -7.04 -10.56
CA LYS A 12 -5.83 -7.92 -10.86
C LYS A 12 -6.29 -8.67 -9.63
N PHE A 13 -7.58 -8.99 -9.61
CA PHE A 13 -8.21 -9.81 -8.59
C PHE A 13 -8.83 -11.06 -9.20
N GLU A 14 -8.59 -12.18 -8.55
CA GLU A 14 -9.28 -13.43 -8.89
C GLU A 14 -10.62 -13.48 -8.16
N THR A 15 -11.70 -13.63 -8.91
CA THR A 15 -13.05 -13.74 -8.37
C THR A 15 -13.70 -15.02 -8.87
N GLN A 16 -14.85 -15.39 -8.29
CA GLN A 16 -15.63 -16.54 -8.75
C GLN A 16 -16.12 -16.40 -10.20
N GLN A 17 -16.23 -15.16 -10.67
CA GLN A 17 -16.67 -14.84 -12.02
C GLN A 17 -15.51 -14.64 -13.00
N GLY A 18 -14.27 -14.84 -12.56
CA GLY A 18 -13.07 -14.67 -13.36
C GLY A 18 -12.12 -13.61 -12.82
N THR A 19 -11.14 -13.22 -13.64
CA THR A 19 -10.15 -12.25 -13.30
C THR A 19 -10.64 -10.83 -13.61
N VAL A 20 -10.55 -9.94 -12.62
CA VAL A 20 -10.94 -8.53 -12.77
C VAL A 20 -9.70 -7.66 -12.68
N SER A 21 -9.49 -6.80 -13.68
CA SER A 21 -8.41 -5.80 -13.66
C SER A 21 -8.91 -4.55 -12.97
N ALA A 22 -8.42 -4.31 -11.76
CA ALA A 22 -8.81 -3.14 -10.97
C ALA A 22 -7.95 -1.91 -11.28
N VAL A 23 -6.66 -2.11 -11.59
CA VAL A 23 -5.76 -1.05 -12.05
C VAL A 23 -5.15 -1.52 -13.37
N ARG A 24 -5.20 -0.67 -14.39
CA ARG A 24 -4.79 -1.02 -15.76
C ARG A 24 -3.75 -0.05 -16.27
N ASP A 25 -2.52 -0.51 -16.36
CA ASP A 25 -1.39 0.21 -16.98
C ASP A 25 -1.32 1.69 -16.55
N VAL A 26 -1.25 1.91 -15.22
CA VAL A 26 -1.22 3.25 -14.65
C VAL A 26 0.22 3.66 -14.34
N SER A 27 0.60 4.85 -14.80
CA SER A 27 1.92 5.42 -14.55
C SER A 27 1.79 6.85 -14.05
N TYR A 28 2.50 7.16 -12.98
CA TYR A 28 2.64 8.54 -12.50
C TYR A 28 3.84 8.64 -11.56
N HIS A 29 4.23 9.86 -11.27
CA HIS A 29 5.33 10.11 -10.34
C HIS A 29 4.99 11.27 -9.41
N LEU A 30 5.68 11.33 -8.29
CA LEU A 30 5.54 12.37 -7.29
C LEU A 30 6.95 12.84 -6.88
N GLU A 31 7.17 14.14 -7.03
CA GLU A 31 8.42 14.79 -6.58
C GLU A 31 8.30 15.17 -5.10
N GLU A 32 9.44 15.35 -4.46
CA GLU A 32 9.48 15.84 -3.08
C GLU A 32 8.82 17.21 -2.96
N GLY A 33 7.95 17.38 -1.97
CA GLY A 33 7.22 18.64 -1.76
C GLY A 33 6.00 18.83 -2.66
N GLU A 34 5.70 17.89 -3.53
CA GLU A 34 4.59 17.97 -4.50
C GLU A 34 3.33 17.34 -3.93
N VAL A 35 2.17 17.84 -4.38
CA VAL A 35 0.86 17.25 -4.11
C VAL A 35 0.27 16.77 -5.43
N LEU A 36 -0.05 15.49 -5.52
CA LEU A 36 -0.65 14.88 -6.71
C LEU A 36 -2.11 14.52 -6.44
N GLY A 37 -3.02 15.04 -7.26
CA GLY A 37 -4.43 14.67 -7.23
C GLY A 37 -4.70 13.49 -8.16
N ILE A 38 -5.38 12.47 -7.66
CA ILE A 38 -5.82 11.32 -8.46
C ILE A 38 -7.34 11.33 -8.51
N VAL A 39 -7.88 11.45 -9.71
CA VAL A 39 -9.33 11.52 -9.95
C VAL A 39 -9.77 10.37 -10.84
N GLY A 40 -11.00 9.92 -10.67
CA GLY A 40 -11.56 8.84 -11.47
C GLY A 40 -13.02 8.62 -11.11
N GLU A 41 -13.77 8.04 -12.04
CA GLU A 41 -15.19 7.75 -11.84
C GLU A 41 -15.42 6.64 -10.82
N SER A 42 -14.53 5.65 -10.77
CA SER A 42 -14.63 4.54 -9.85
C SER A 42 -13.73 4.78 -8.62
N SER A 43 -14.34 4.80 -7.45
CA SER A 43 -13.59 4.90 -6.19
C SER A 43 -12.72 3.67 -5.94
N SER A 44 -13.11 2.49 -6.43
CA SER A 44 -12.37 1.25 -6.23
C SER A 44 -11.00 1.25 -6.92
N GLU A 45 -10.89 1.80 -8.12
CA GLU A 45 -9.62 1.87 -8.85
C GLU A 45 -8.60 2.75 -8.12
N LYS A 46 -9.03 3.90 -7.61
CA LYS A 46 -8.16 4.80 -6.85
C LYS A 46 -7.69 4.14 -5.56
N SER A 47 -8.60 3.52 -4.82
CA SER A 47 -8.31 2.84 -3.56
C SER A 47 -7.39 1.63 -3.76
N VAL A 48 -7.64 0.83 -4.79
CA VAL A 48 -6.80 -0.34 -5.10
C VAL A 48 -5.38 0.08 -5.44
N GLY A 49 -5.20 1.18 -6.18
CA GLY A 49 -3.87 1.71 -6.48
C GLY A 49 -3.09 2.06 -5.21
N MET A 50 -3.73 2.71 -4.26
CA MET A 50 -3.11 3.05 -2.98
C MET A 50 -2.85 1.83 -2.10
N LEU A 51 -3.78 0.87 -2.06
CA LEU A 51 -3.58 -0.38 -1.34
C LEU A 51 -2.42 -1.21 -1.94
N THR A 52 -2.27 -1.19 -3.26
CA THR A 52 -1.14 -1.83 -3.94
C THR A 52 0.18 -1.20 -3.50
N LEU A 53 0.24 0.14 -3.49
CA LEU A 53 1.41 0.88 -3.05
C LEU A 53 1.82 0.51 -1.62
N MET A 54 0.84 0.40 -0.73
CA MET A 54 1.07 0.08 0.69
C MET A 54 1.26 -1.41 0.96
N GLY A 55 1.11 -2.27 -0.05
CA GLY A 55 1.21 -3.71 0.12
C GLY A 55 0.06 -4.30 0.92
N LEU A 56 -1.12 -3.70 0.83
CA LEU A 56 -2.32 -4.08 1.61
C LEU A 56 -3.42 -4.69 0.74
N LEU A 57 -3.07 -5.27 -0.40
CA LEU A 57 -4.05 -5.95 -1.24
C LEU A 57 -4.65 -7.16 -0.52
N ALA A 58 -5.94 -7.41 -0.80
CA ALA A 58 -6.60 -8.63 -0.36
C ALA A 58 -5.87 -9.86 -0.92
N SER A 59 -6.07 -11.01 -0.30
CA SER A 59 -5.37 -12.26 -0.65
C SER A 59 -5.62 -12.72 -2.09
N ASN A 60 -6.75 -12.33 -2.68
CA ASN A 60 -7.08 -12.64 -4.08
C ASN A 60 -6.57 -11.59 -5.07
N GLY A 61 -5.89 -10.56 -4.59
CA GLY A 61 -5.30 -9.51 -5.42
C GLY A 61 -3.82 -9.75 -5.68
N ARG A 62 -3.35 -9.36 -6.88
CA ARG A 62 -1.94 -9.44 -7.25
C ARG A 62 -1.55 -8.32 -8.20
N VAL A 63 -0.29 -7.94 -8.15
CA VAL A 63 0.31 -7.08 -9.16
C VAL A 63 0.72 -7.96 -10.33
N GLU A 64 0.09 -7.74 -11.47
CA GLU A 64 0.38 -8.50 -12.70
C GLU A 64 1.58 -7.93 -13.43
N GLU A 65 1.65 -6.61 -13.53
CA GLU A 65 2.71 -5.89 -14.22
C GLU A 65 3.01 -4.57 -13.49
N GLY A 66 4.18 -4.04 -13.75
CA GLY A 66 4.56 -2.72 -13.28
C GLY A 66 5.51 -2.73 -12.11
N GLU A 67 5.96 -1.55 -11.77
CA GLU A 67 6.96 -1.33 -10.75
C GLU A 67 6.60 -0.11 -9.91
N ILE A 68 6.90 -0.20 -8.61
CA ILE A 68 6.73 0.90 -7.66
C ILE A 68 8.08 1.19 -7.04
N LEU A 69 8.61 2.39 -7.30
CA LEU A 69 9.85 2.86 -6.69
C LEU A 69 9.54 3.96 -5.69
N PHE A 70 10.02 3.79 -4.48
CA PHE A 70 9.91 4.79 -3.43
C PHE A 70 11.30 5.17 -2.95
N ASP A 71 11.65 6.44 -3.14
CA ASP A 71 12.97 6.98 -2.83
C ASP A 71 14.11 6.14 -3.45
N GLY A 72 13.90 5.72 -4.71
CA GLY A 72 14.82 4.88 -5.46
C GLY A 72 14.78 3.39 -5.13
N GLU A 73 14.01 2.99 -4.14
CA GLU A 73 13.90 1.59 -3.70
C GLU A 73 12.65 0.92 -4.26
N ASN A 74 12.80 -0.27 -4.81
CA ASN A 74 11.66 -1.04 -5.33
C ASN A 74 10.85 -1.61 -4.17
N ILE A 75 9.61 -1.13 -4.04
CA ILE A 75 8.65 -1.59 -3.04
C ILE A 75 7.46 -2.32 -3.68
N SER A 76 7.61 -2.79 -4.90
CA SER A 76 6.57 -3.56 -5.58
C SER A 76 6.30 -4.88 -4.86
N PRO A 77 5.02 -5.30 -4.71
CA PRO A 77 4.71 -6.61 -4.19
C PRO A 77 5.36 -7.71 -5.05
N PRO A 78 5.97 -8.73 -4.42
CA PRO A 78 6.65 -9.78 -5.18
C PRO A 78 5.67 -10.67 -5.92
N HIS A 79 6.08 -11.09 -7.12
CA HIS A 79 5.30 -11.94 -8.02
C HIS A 79 5.65 -13.42 -7.78
N THR A 80 5.68 -13.84 -6.53
CA THR A 80 6.18 -15.17 -6.16
C THR A 80 5.28 -15.85 -5.14
N LYS A 81 5.33 -17.18 -5.12
CA LYS A 81 4.73 -17.99 -4.06
C LYS A 81 5.74 -18.34 -2.96
N ASP A 82 7.00 -17.93 -3.12
CA ASP A 82 8.05 -18.18 -2.14
C ASP A 82 7.78 -17.43 -0.83
N ARG A 83 7.70 -18.19 0.26
CA ARG A 83 7.44 -17.63 1.59
C ARG A 83 8.56 -16.73 2.09
N LYS A 84 9.80 -17.01 1.71
CA LYS A 84 10.97 -16.20 2.11
C LYS A 84 10.91 -14.81 1.48
N GLU A 85 10.59 -14.73 0.20
CA GLU A 85 10.45 -13.46 -0.51
C GLU A 85 9.27 -12.65 0.01
N LYS A 86 8.14 -13.31 0.29
CA LYS A 86 6.97 -12.66 0.90
C LYS A 86 7.27 -12.11 2.29
N ARG A 87 8.02 -12.85 3.11
CA ARG A 87 8.42 -12.39 4.44
C ARG A 87 9.39 -11.22 4.37
N ALA A 88 10.35 -11.26 3.46
CA ALA A 88 11.29 -10.16 3.26
C ALA A 88 10.57 -8.89 2.81
N TYR A 89 9.63 -9.04 1.89
CA TYR A 89 8.79 -7.94 1.43
C TYR A 89 7.94 -7.36 2.57
N GLU A 90 7.26 -8.19 3.33
CA GLU A 90 6.42 -7.74 4.45
C GLU A 90 7.24 -7.05 5.53
N LYS A 91 8.42 -7.57 5.85
CA LYS A 91 9.34 -6.95 6.80
C LYS A 91 9.77 -5.56 6.34
N LYS A 92 10.07 -5.41 5.06
CA LYS A 92 10.41 -4.12 4.44
C LYS A 92 9.23 -3.13 4.52
N MET A 93 8.04 -3.59 4.19
CA MET A 93 6.84 -2.75 4.22
C MET A 93 6.46 -2.33 5.64
N GLN A 94 6.69 -3.16 6.64
CA GLN A 94 6.46 -2.79 8.04
C GLN A 94 7.32 -1.61 8.49
N GLN A 95 8.52 -1.46 7.93
CA GLN A 95 9.39 -0.31 8.22
C GLN A 95 8.95 0.96 7.49
N ILE A 96 8.23 0.82 6.39
CA ILE A 96 7.76 1.93 5.56
C ILE A 96 6.41 2.43 6.02
N ARG A 97 5.47 1.51 6.31
CA ARG A 97 4.11 1.85 6.72
C ARG A 97 4.11 2.61 8.04
N GLY A 98 3.46 3.77 8.03
CA GLY A 98 3.30 4.61 9.21
C GLY A 98 4.55 5.40 9.60
N ASN A 99 5.70 5.05 9.09
CA ASN A 99 6.96 5.72 9.38
C ASN A 99 7.39 6.64 8.21
N ARG A 100 7.41 6.11 7.00
CA ARG A 100 7.81 6.86 5.80
C ARG A 100 6.63 7.20 4.90
N ILE A 101 5.60 6.36 4.88
CA ILE A 101 4.35 6.59 4.15
C ILE A 101 3.19 6.36 5.11
N GLY A 102 2.38 7.40 5.30
CA GLY A 102 1.14 7.32 6.06
C GLY A 102 -0.05 7.21 5.13
N MET A 103 -1.15 6.65 5.60
CA MET A 103 -2.38 6.51 4.84
C MET A 103 -3.59 6.87 5.68
N ILE A 104 -4.49 7.65 5.10
CA ILE A 104 -5.81 7.93 5.68
C ILE A 104 -6.84 7.14 4.88
N PHE A 105 -7.51 6.20 5.55
CA PHE A 105 -8.51 5.36 4.91
C PHE A 105 -9.85 6.08 4.79
N GLN A 106 -10.61 5.72 3.77
CA GLN A 106 -12.00 6.12 3.66
C GLN A 106 -12.80 5.47 4.78
N ASP A 107 -13.71 6.21 5.41
CA ASP A 107 -14.54 5.77 6.52
C ASP A 107 -13.71 5.31 7.75
N PRO A 108 -13.04 6.26 8.44
CA PRO A 108 -12.18 5.93 9.58
C PRO A 108 -12.93 5.39 10.79
N MET A 109 -14.24 5.52 10.85
CA MET A 109 -15.06 5.07 11.97
C MET A 109 -15.03 3.55 12.19
N THR A 110 -14.73 2.79 11.13
CA THR A 110 -14.69 1.32 11.19
C THR A 110 -13.33 0.75 11.58
N PHE A 111 -12.30 1.58 11.72
CA PHE A 111 -10.94 1.13 12.00
C PHE A 111 -10.58 1.03 13.47
N LEU A 112 -11.40 1.62 14.35
CA LEU A 112 -11.19 1.45 15.77
C LEU A 112 -11.83 0.14 16.25
N ASN A 113 -11.05 -0.63 17.01
CA ASN A 113 -11.54 -1.86 17.60
C ASN A 113 -12.41 -1.53 18.83
N PRO A 114 -13.72 -1.83 18.83
CA PRO A 114 -14.62 -1.46 19.92
C PRO A 114 -14.34 -2.18 21.24
N ILE A 115 -13.58 -3.26 21.21
CA ILE A 115 -13.24 -4.04 22.40
C ILE A 115 -12.02 -3.47 23.13
N LEU A 116 -11.15 -2.74 22.44
CA LEU A 116 -9.94 -2.17 23.01
C LEU A 116 -10.13 -0.71 23.43
N LYS A 117 -9.42 -0.33 24.49
CA LYS A 117 -9.41 1.07 24.95
C LYS A 117 -8.82 1.99 23.87
N ILE A 118 -9.44 3.15 23.68
CA ILE A 118 -9.01 4.14 22.68
C ILE A 118 -7.57 4.59 22.93
N GLY A 119 -7.17 4.81 24.19
CA GLY A 119 -5.82 5.24 24.52
C GLY A 119 -4.74 4.26 24.06
N ILE A 120 -5.00 2.96 24.13
CA ILE A 120 -4.09 1.92 23.65
C ILE A 120 -3.96 2.00 22.14
N GLN A 121 -5.06 2.16 21.43
CA GLN A 121 -5.07 2.24 19.96
C GLN A 121 -4.39 3.52 19.46
N MET A 122 -4.60 4.64 20.11
CA MET A 122 -3.97 5.92 19.75
C MET A 122 -2.46 5.91 19.96
N THR A 123 -1.98 5.23 20.99
CA THR A 123 -0.56 5.20 21.34
C THR A 123 0.22 4.06 20.73
N GLU A 124 -0.46 3.10 20.14
CA GLU A 124 0.17 1.90 19.56
C GLU A 124 1.22 2.23 18.51
N GLY A 125 0.91 3.12 17.57
CA GLY A 125 1.85 3.56 16.55
C GLY A 125 3.08 4.25 17.14
N ILE A 126 2.87 5.11 18.12
CA ILE A 126 3.94 5.84 18.79
C ILE A 126 4.86 4.85 19.53
N ARG A 127 4.29 3.90 20.26
CA ARG A 127 5.07 2.87 20.97
C ARG A 127 5.90 2.03 20.02
N LYS A 128 5.30 1.60 18.91
CA LYS A 128 5.99 0.77 17.92
C LYS A 128 7.15 1.50 17.28
N LEU A 129 6.96 2.76 16.92
CA LEU A 129 8.02 3.60 16.34
C LEU A 129 9.09 3.95 17.36
N SER A 130 8.72 4.19 18.62
CA SER A 130 9.68 4.48 19.70
C SER A 130 10.59 3.28 19.99
N LEU A 131 10.06 2.07 19.93
CA LEU A 131 10.86 0.86 20.15
C LEU A 131 11.91 0.62 19.06
N ILE A 132 11.72 1.19 17.88
CA ILE A 132 12.69 1.14 16.80
C ILE A 132 13.85 2.10 17.04
N HIS A 133 13.63 3.17 17.82
CA HIS A 133 14.61 4.22 18.09
C HIS A 133 15.29 4.11 19.45
N ILE A 134 14.89 3.17 20.25
CA ILE A 134 15.53 2.81 21.51
C ILE A 134 16.44 1.62 21.28
#